data_edfeb5727ead35fc2d90ee954d2554df
#
_entry.id   edfeb5727ead35fc2d90ee954d2554df
#
_cell.length_a   1.000
_cell.length_b   1.000
_cell.length_c   1.000
_cell.angle_alpha   90.00
_cell.angle_beta   90.00
_cell.angle_gamma   90.00
#
_symmetry.space_group_name_H-M   'P 1'
#
loop_
_entity.id
_entity.type
_entity.pdbx_description
1 polymer ?
#
loop_
_entity_poly.entity_id
_entity_poly.type
_entity_poly.pdbx_seq_one_letter_code
_entity_poly.pdbx_strand_id
1 'polypeptide(L)' 'MEKTFIPVTKYLVQFLNLGWGWEPFEEPVEDKEAAKKIQRKARNETGCRTRIVAFETYKNVED' A
#
# COMPACT_ATOMS: atom_id res chain seq x y z
N MET A 1 7.72 -9.28 -29.41
CA MET A 1 6.95 -8.34 -28.59
C MET A 1 7.86 -7.68 -27.58
N GLU A 2 7.82 -6.39 -27.54
CA GLU A 2 8.62 -5.67 -26.57
C GLU A 2 7.85 -5.51 -25.27
N LYS A 3 8.56 -5.67 -24.18
CA LYS A 3 8.00 -5.43 -22.85
C LYS A 3 8.42 -4.06 -22.40
N THR A 4 7.46 -3.26 -22.03
CA THR A 4 7.72 -1.93 -21.52
C THR A 4 7.37 -1.88 -20.04
N PHE A 5 8.31 -1.35 -19.26
CA PHE A 5 8.09 -1.16 -17.83
C PHE A 5 7.81 0.31 -17.59
N ILE A 6 6.69 0.60 -16.98
CA ILE A 6 6.34 1.98 -16.63
C ILE A 6 6.31 2.11 -15.11
N PRO A 7 6.80 3.24 -14.60
CA PRO A 7 6.78 3.46 -13.15
C PRO A 7 5.35 3.67 -12.66
N VAL A 8 5.03 3.06 -11.55
CA VAL A 8 3.72 3.17 -10.92
C VAL A 8 3.94 3.44 -9.44
N THR A 9 3.21 4.42 -8.91
CA THR A 9 3.23 4.68 -7.48
C THR A 9 2.16 3.84 -6.81
N LYS A 10 2.56 3.12 -5.77
CA LYS A 10 1.62 2.33 -4.97
C LYS A 10 1.63 2.83 -3.54
N TYR A 11 0.54 2.58 -2.86
CA TYR A 11 0.33 3.02 -1.49
C TYR A 11 0.08 1.79 -0.63
N LEU A 12 0.89 1.64 0.41
CA LEU A 12 0.77 0.52 1.35
C LEU A 12 0.31 1.07 2.70
N VAL A 13 -0.79 0.53 3.19
CA VAL A 13 -1.26 0.85 4.53
C VAL A 13 -0.56 -0.06 5.52
N GLN A 14 0.00 0.54 6.56
CA GLN A 14 0.66 -0.21 7.62
C GLN A 14 0.06 0.16 8.96
N PHE A 15 0.11 -0.77 9.90
CA PHE A 15 -0.28 -0.52 11.27
C PHE A 15 0.90 -0.83 12.20
N LEU A 16 0.95 -0.12 13.32
CA LEU A 16 2.04 -0.30 14.28
C LEU A 16 1.68 -1.41 15.25
N ASN A 17 2.35 -2.53 15.10
CA ASN A 17 2.18 -3.66 16.01
C ASN A 17 3.24 -3.53 17.11
N LEU A 18 2.80 -3.28 18.33
CA LEU A 18 3.71 -3.15 19.46
C LEU A 18 4.44 -4.48 19.67
N GLY A 19 5.74 -4.44 19.56
CA GLY A 19 6.58 -5.63 19.65
C GLY A 19 7.17 -6.09 18.34
N TRP A 20 6.50 -5.79 17.21
CA TRP A 20 6.96 -6.21 15.90
C TRP A 20 7.25 -5.05 14.95
N GLY A 21 6.78 -3.84 15.29
CA GLY A 21 6.96 -2.67 14.44
C GLY A 21 5.83 -2.51 13.44
N TRP A 22 6.14 -1.88 12.31
CA TRP A 22 5.14 -1.62 11.28
C TRP A 22 4.90 -2.85 10.44
N GLU A 23 3.64 -3.24 10.32
CA GLU A 23 3.25 -4.38 9.50
C GLU A 23 2.26 -3.96 8.43
N PRO A 24 2.29 -4.62 7.28
CA PRO A 24 1.36 -4.30 6.20
C PRO A 24 -0.06 -4.76 6.55
N PHE A 25 -1.03 -3.95 6.15
CA PHE A 25 -2.44 -4.28 6.27
C PHE A 25 -3.02 -4.29 4.86
N GLU A 26 -3.30 -5.46 4.34
CA GLU A 26 -3.72 -5.70 2.96
C GLU A 26 -2.61 -5.38 1.95
N GLU A 27 -2.89 -5.64 0.68
CA GLU A 27 -1.91 -5.43 -0.38
C GLU A 27 -1.86 -3.98 -0.81
N PRO A 28 -0.72 -3.53 -1.36
CA PRO A 28 -0.63 -2.15 -1.85
C PRO A 28 -1.64 -1.86 -2.96
N VAL A 29 -2.08 -0.61 -3.02
CA VAL A 29 -3.02 -0.16 -4.04
C VAL A 29 -2.45 1.02 -4.80
N GLU A 30 -2.92 1.23 -6.01
CA GLU A 30 -2.44 2.34 -6.85
C GLU A 30 -3.21 3.63 -6.61
N ASP A 31 -4.37 3.55 -5.97
CA ASP A 31 -5.23 4.69 -5.72
C ASP A 31 -5.10 5.17 -4.29
N LYS A 32 -4.71 6.43 -4.12
CA LYS A 32 -4.53 7.03 -2.80
C LYS A 32 -5.83 7.04 -2.00
N GLU A 33 -6.96 7.27 -2.67
CA GLU A 33 -8.25 7.29 -1.98
C GLU A 33 -8.62 5.90 -1.48
N ALA A 34 -8.29 4.87 -2.27
CA ALA A 34 -8.50 3.49 -1.83
C ALA A 34 -7.63 3.19 -0.60
N ALA A 35 -6.39 3.70 -0.59
CA ALA A 35 -5.49 3.51 0.54
C ALA A 35 -6.06 4.16 1.81
N LYS A 36 -6.69 5.33 1.68
CA LYS A 36 -7.29 6.00 2.83
C LYS A 36 -8.44 5.19 3.42
N LYS A 37 -9.22 4.55 2.56
CA LYS A 37 -10.31 3.68 3.02
C LYS A 37 -9.76 2.46 3.75
N ILE A 38 -8.70 1.88 3.20
CA ILE A 38 -8.03 0.74 3.82
C ILE A 38 -7.43 1.16 5.17
N GLN A 39 -6.85 2.37 5.25
CA GLN A 39 -6.31 2.89 6.49
C GLN A 39 -7.38 3.00 7.57
N ARG A 40 -8.56 3.49 7.20
CA ARG A 40 -9.67 3.59 8.13
C ARG A 40 -10.10 2.22 8.63
N LYS A 41 -10.15 1.26 7.71
CA LYS A 41 -10.48 -0.12 8.07
C LYS A 41 -9.44 -0.71 9.01
N ALA A 42 -8.15 -0.48 8.72
CA ALA A 42 -7.07 -0.97 9.57
C ALA A 42 -7.16 -0.38 10.97
N ARG A 43 -7.45 0.92 11.06
CA ARG A 43 -7.57 1.59 12.34
C ARG A 43 -8.73 1.02 13.16
N ASN A 44 -9.84 0.73 12.49
CA ASN A 44 -11.02 0.17 13.17
C ASN A 44 -10.80 -1.28 13.60
N GLU A 45 -10.10 -2.06 12.81
CA GLU A 45 -9.91 -3.48 13.11
C GLU A 45 -8.77 -3.73 14.09
N THR A 46 -7.68 -2.98 13.98
CA THR A 46 -6.52 -3.21 14.83
C THR A 46 -6.49 -2.32 16.07
N GLY A 47 -7.11 -1.15 15.99
CA GLY A 47 -7.01 -0.14 17.06
C GLY A 47 -5.62 0.46 17.17
N CYS A 48 -4.73 0.17 16.23
CA CYS A 48 -3.34 0.62 16.28
C CYS A 48 -3.15 1.88 15.45
N ARG A 49 -1.99 2.51 15.63
CA ARG A 49 -1.60 3.63 14.77
C ARG A 49 -1.39 3.10 13.36
N THR A 50 -1.77 3.91 12.39
CA THR A 50 -1.65 3.53 10.98
C THR A 50 -0.92 4.60 10.21
N ARG A 51 -0.34 4.21 9.07
CA ARG A 51 0.29 5.14 8.15
C ARG A 51 0.15 4.61 6.73
N ILE A 52 0.29 5.52 5.78
CA ILE A 52 0.32 5.15 4.36
C ILE A 52 1.72 5.43 3.86
N VAL A 53 2.34 4.42 3.27
CA VAL A 53 3.68 4.53 2.71
C VAL A 53 3.56 4.48 1.19
N ALA A 54 4.05 5.52 0.51
CA ALA A 54 4.07 5.54 -0.94
C ALA A 54 5.41 5.02 -1.43
N PHE A 55 5.37 4.20 -2.46
CA PHE A 55 6.60 3.69 -3.07
C PHE A 55 6.41 3.49 -4.57
N GLU A 56 7.52 3.51 -5.30
CA GLU A 56 7.48 3.29 -6.73
C GLU A 56 7.80 1.84 -7.07
N THR A 57 7.07 1.32 -8.04
CA THR A 57 7.31 0.02 -8.60
C THR A 57 7.14 0.14 -10.12
N TYR A 58 7.28 -0.96 -10.82
CA TYR A 58 7.16 -0.97 -12.28
C TYR A 58 6.10 -1.94 -12.70
N LYS A 59 5.30 -1.51 -13.66
CA LYS A 59 4.26 -2.34 -14.24
C LYS A 59 4.72 -2.76 -15.63
N ASN A 60 4.61 -4.05 -15.91
CA ASN A 60 4.96 -4.59 -17.21
C ASN A 60 3.77 -4.46 -18.14
N VAL A 61 4.00 -3.76 -19.26
CA VAL A 61 2.96 -3.59 -20.28
C VAL A 61 3.46 -4.23 -21.56
N GLU A 62 2.67 -5.13 -22.10
CA GLU A 62 2.96 -5.76 -23.39
C GLU A 62 2.24 -5.02 -24.48
N ASP A 63 2.97 -4.72 -25.55
CA ASP A 63 2.40 -4.11 -26.74
C ASP A 63 1.90 -5.20 -27.68
#